data_d0512e36cf078082f79c92180b6cd52f
#
_entry.id   d0512e36cf078082f79c92180b6cd52f
#
_cell.length_a   1.000
_cell.length_b   1.000
_cell.length_c   1.000
_cell.angle_alpha   90.00
_cell.angle_beta   90.00
_cell.angle_gamma   90.00
#
_symmetry.space_group_name_H-M   'P 1'
#
loop_
_entity.id
_entity.type
_entity.pdbx_description
1 polymer ?
#
loop_
_entity_poly.entity_id
_entity_poly.type
_entity_poly.pdbx_seq_one_letter_code
_entity_poly.pdbx_strand_id
1 'polypeptide(L)'
;FLTAGCVGEITEKTFRGAALIELLHTATLVHDDVVDDSNYRRGFFSINAIWKNKIAVLVGDYLLSKGLLLSVEHEDFDLLKSVSTAVREMSEGELLQIEKARKLDITEDVYFDIITKKTATLIAACCAVGFQSAGADAEMVEKARLFGEKVGIAFQIKDDLFDYGDAEIGKPLGIDIKEKKMTLPLIYALQNTDTSNKKYIIQLIKKESEDSNKVREVIQFVKSTGGLAYANKKMNEIAEEARAILATFPASEYRNSLGDLISYTIERNK
;
A
#
# COMPACT_ATOMS: atom_id res chain seq x y z
N PHE A 1 -1.27 -11.30 -13.90
CA PHE A 1 -1.98 -12.12 -14.90
C PHE A 1 -3.10 -11.35 -15.60
N LEU A 2 -4.03 -10.73 -14.86
CA LEU A 2 -5.14 -9.97 -15.47
C LEU A 2 -4.64 -8.88 -16.42
N THR A 3 -3.62 -8.16 -16.03
CA THR A 3 -3.03 -7.09 -16.85
C THR A 3 -2.33 -7.65 -18.10
N ALA A 4 -1.62 -8.77 -18.01
CA ALA A 4 -1.07 -9.43 -19.18
C ALA A 4 -2.17 -9.86 -20.16
N GLY A 5 -3.23 -10.52 -19.66
CA GLY A 5 -4.37 -10.95 -20.46
C GLY A 5 -5.15 -9.83 -21.16
N CYS A 6 -5.04 -8.57 -20.68
CA CYS A 6 -5.66 -7.42 -21.36
C CYS A 6 -5.04 -7.13 -22.73
N VAL A 7 -3.77 -7.44 -22.96
CA VAL A 7 -3.02 -7.01 -24.16
C VAL A 7 -2.40 -8.15 -24.94
N GLY A 8 -2.31 -9.35 -24.39
CA GLY A 8 -1.69 -10.47 -25.07
C GLY A 8 -1.90 -11.81 -24.37
N GLU A 9 -1.12 -12.79 -24.76
CA GLU A 9 -1.15 -14.11 -24.15
C GLU A 9 -0.36 -14.14 -22.84
N ILE A 10 -0.84 -14.96 -21.90
CA ILE A 10 -0.12 -15.28 -20.67
C ILE A 10 0.97 -16.29 -21.03
N THR A 11 2.23 -15.89 -20.89
CA THR A 11 3.40 -16.68 -21.30
C THR A 11 4.25 -17.09 -20.10
N GLU A 12 5.28 -17.91 -20.32
CA GLU A 12 6.27 -18.24 -19.29
C GLU A 12 6.94 -16.98 -18.71
N LYS A 13 7.14 -15.92 -19.50
CA LYS A 13 7.64 -14.64 -19.00
C LYS A 13 6.67 -14.02 -18.00
N THR A 14 5.34 -14.14 -18.22
CA THR A 14 4.32 -13.67 -17.26
C THR A 14 4.40 -14.42 -15.94
N PHE A 15 4.58 -15.75 -15.97
CA PHE A 15 4.76 -16.54 -14.74
C PHE A 15 6.05 -16.18 -14.00
N ARG A 16 7.15 -15.96 -14.71
CA ARG A 16 8.40 -15.50 -14.09
C ARG A 16 8.25 -14.10 -13.48
N GLY A 17 7.58 -13.19 -14.17
CA GLY A 17 7.27 -11.86 -13.62
C GLY A 17 6.44 -11.92 -12.33
N ALA A 18 5.41 -12.77 -12.30
CA ALA A 18 4.62 -13.01 -11.10
C ALA A 18 5.45 -13.61 -9.96
N ALA A 19 6.30 -14.61 -10.26
CA ALA A 19 7.19 -15.23 -9.29
C ALA A 19 8.23 -14.24 -8.75
N LEU A 20 8.81 -13.40 -9.61
CA LEU A 20 9.73 -12.32 -9.20
C LEU A 20 9.08 -11.38 -8.20
N ILE A 21 7.88 -10.87 -8.51
CA ILE A 21 7.14 -9.97 -7.63
C ILE A 21 6.86 -10.65 -6.29
N GLU A 22 6.36 -11.88 -6.29
CA GLU A 22 6.02 -12.61 -5.07
C GLU A 22 7.25 -12.87 -4.19
N LEU A 23 8.39 -13.25 -4.79
CA LEU A 23 9.65 -13.46 -4.07
C LEU A 23 10.15 -12.17 -3.42
N LEU A 24 10.18 -11.05 -4.17
CA LEU A 24 10.65 -9.78 -3.66
C LEU A 24 9.67 -9.22 -2.62
N HIS A 25 8.37 -9.29 -2.85
CA HIS A 25 7.36 -8.86 -1.88
C HIS A 25 7.43 -9.68 -0.58
N THR A 26 7.55 -11.01 -0.69
CA THR A 26 7.71 -11.86 0.51
C THR A 26 9.00 -11.52 1.25
N ALA A 27 10.10 -11.26 0.54
CA ALA A 27 11.34 -10.81 1.15
C ALA A 27 11.17 -9.50 1.93
N THR A 28 10.52 -8.49 1.34
CA THR A 28 10.24 -7.22 2.04
C THR A 28 9.36 -7.43 3.26
N LEU A 29 8.31 -8.25 3.18
CA LEU A 29 7.45 -8.55 4.33
C LEU A 29 8.21 -9.23 5.49
N VAL A 30 9.17 -10.11 5.18
CA VAL A 30 10.01 -10.77 6.20
C VAL A 30 10.96 -9.76 6.85
N HIS A 31 11.51 -8.82 6.08
CA HIS A 31 12.34 -7.73 6.62
C HIS A 31 11.51 -6.75 7.45
N ASP A 32 10.31 -6.40 6.99
CA ASP A 32 9.38 -5.52 7.71
C ASP A 32 8.99 -6.10 9.08
N ASP A 33 8.75 -7.42 9.17
CA ASP A 33 8.48 -8.09 10.44
C ASP A 33 9.62 -7.92 11.45
N VAL A 34 10.86 -7.78 10.98
CA VAL A 34 12.02 -7.49 11.85
C VAL A 34 12.07 -6.01 12.24
N VAL A 35 11.78 -5.11 11.30
CA VAL A 35 11.79 -3.65 11.53
C VAL A 35 10.69 -3.25 12.50
N ASP A 36 9.49 -3.83 12.34
CA ASP A 36 8.30 -3.53 13.14
C ASP A 36 8.21 -4.37 14.43
N ASP A 37 9.18 -5.27 14.70
CA ASP A 37 9.15 -6.26 15.79
C ASP A 37 7.83 -7.06 15.82
N SER A 38 7.29 -7.36 14.65
CA SER A 38 5.99 -8.01 14.49
C SER A 38 6.06 -9.50 14.78
N ASN A 39 5.23 -9.97 15.73
CA ASN A 39 5.16 -11.39 16.09
C ASN A 39 4.18 -12.21 15.24
N TYR A 40 3.23 -11.55 14.58
CA TYR A 40 2.17 -12.21 13.80
C TYR A 40 2.01 -11.57 12.42
N ARG A 41 1.83 -12.43 11.41
CA ARG A 41 1.46 -12.03 10.06
C ARG A 41 0.37 -12.94 9.51
N ARG A 42 -0.75 -12.34 9.08
CA ARG A 42 -1.91 -13.06 8.52
C ARG A 42 -2.43 -14.19 9.43
N GLY A 43 -2.38 -14.00 10.75
CA GLY A 43 -2.83 -14.98 11.74
C GLY A 43 -1.82 -16.09 12.12
N PHE A 44 -0.63 -16.09 11.51
CA PHE A 44 0.47 -17.00 11.83
C PHE A 44 1.61 -16.28 12.52
N PHE A 45 2.45 -17.02 13.24
CA PHE A 45 3.70 -16.47 13.77
C PHE A 45 4.62 -16.03 12.61
N SER A 46 5.19 -14.83 12.75
CA SER A 46 6.21 -14.34 11.82
C SER A 46 7.49 -15.18 11.93
N ILE A 47 8.32 -15.16 10.89
CA ILE A 47 9.64 -15.82 10.91
C ILE A 47 10.49 -15.24 12.05
N ASN A 48 10.42 -13.93 12.27
CA ASN A 48 11.09 -13.26 13.37
C ASN A 48 10.65 -13.78 14.75
N ALA A 49 9.36 -14.02 14.96
CA ALA A 49 8.84 -14.55 16.22
C ALA A 49 9.38 -15.96 16.53
N ILE A 50 9.50 -16.82 15.49
CA ILE A 50 9.92 -18.23 15.65
C ILE A 50 11.45 -18.35 15.69
N TRP A 51 12.15 -17.73 14.74
CA TRP A 51 13.57 -17.96 14.46
C TRP A 51 14.48 -16.79 14.79
N LYS A 52 13.93 -15.66 15.28
CA LYS A 52 14.63 -14.41 15.63
C LYS A 52 15.20 -13.67 14.42
N ASN A 53 15.58 -12.43 14.65
CA ASN A 53 15.99 -11.45 13.65
C ASN A 53 17.05 -11.97 12.66
N LYS A 54 18.06 -12.71 13.16
CA LYS A 54 19.17 -13.20 12.30
C LYS A 54 18.67 -14.12 11.18
N ILE A 55 17.78 -15.05 11.52
CA ILE A 55 17.24 -16.00 10.53
C ILE A 55 16.26 -15.27 9.60
N ALA A 56 15.40 -14.40 10.15
CA ALA A 56 14.46 -13.62 9.34
C ALA A 56 15.19 -12.79 8.28
N VAL A 57 16.23 -12.05 8.64
CA VAL A 57 17.04 -11.28 7.69
C VAL A 57 17.64 -12.18 6.61
N LEU A 58 18.27 -13.31 6.99
CA LEU A 58 18.88 -14.22 6.01
C LEU A 58 17.84 -14.89 5.08
N VAL A 59 16.63 -15.16 5.56
CA VAL A 59 15.53 -15.68 4.73
C VAL A 59 15.08 -14.62 3.73
N GLY A 60 14.92 -13.36 4.16
CA GLY A 60 14.61 -12.26 3.27
C GLY A 60 15.67 -12.07 2.19
N ASP A 61 16.97 -12.07 2.56
CA ASP A 61 18.10 -11.97 1.62
C ASP A 61 18.13 -13.13 0.62
N TYR A 62 17.81 -14.35 1.09
CA TYR A 62 17.74 -15.52 0.22
C TYR A 62 16.61 -15.40 -0.82
N LEU A 63 15.41 -14.98 -0.39
CA LEU A 63 14.27 -14.77 -1.30
C LEU A 63 14.56 -13.66 -2.31
N LEU A 64 15.15 -12.55 -1.87
CA LEU A 64 15.59 -11.46 -2.72
C LEU A 64 16.58 -11.97 -3.78
N SER A 65 17.61 -12.70 -3.37
CA SER A 65 18.61 -13.27 -4.27
C SER A 65 18.00 -14.24 -5.28
N LYS A 66 17.04 -15.05 -4.86
CA LYS A 66 16.31 -15.97 -5.76
C LYS A 66 15.51 -15.21 -6.82
N GLY A 67 14.82 -14.14 -6.45
CA GLY A 67 14.09 -13.30 -7.40
C GLY A 67 15.02 -12.63 -8.42
N LEU A 68 16.14 -12.07 -7.95
CA LEU A 68 17.16 -11.47 -8.84
C LEU A 68 17.72 -12.51 -9.84
N LEU A 69 18.12 -13.68 -9.36
CA LEU A 69 18.66 -14.75 -10.21
C LEU A 69 17.65 -15.22 -11.25
N LEU A 70 16.38 -15.39 -10.86
CA LEU A 70 15.31 -15.79 -11.80
C LEU A 70 15.25 -14.85 -13.02
N SER A 71 15.34 -13.54 -12.80
CA SER A 71 15.29 -12.56 -13.90
C SER A 71 16.58 -12.53 -14.71
N VAL A 72 17.75 -12.66 -14.07
CA VAL A 72 19.04 -12.62 -14.75
C VAL A 72 19.24 -13.85 -15.62
N GLU A 73 18.90 -15.05 -15.13
CA GLU A 73 19.03 -16.32 -15.85
C GLU A 73 18.17 -16.39 -17.11
N HIS A 74 17.06 -15.62 -17.15
CA HIS A 74 16.14 -15.59 -18.28
C HIS A 74 16.20 -14.28 -19.07
N GLU A 75 17.17 -13.40 -18.77
CA GLU A 75 17.35 -12.10 -19.41
C GLU A 75 16.11 -11.19 -19.35
N ASP A 76 15.23 -11.38 -18.33
CA ASP A 76 14.02 -10.58 -18.11
C ASP A 76 14.37 -9.23 -17.44
N PHE A 77 15.34 -8.48 -18.01
CA PHE A 77 15.87 -7.24 -17.41
C PHE A 77 14.86 -6.11 -17.34
N ASP A 78 13.89 -6.05 -18.24
CA ASP A 78 12.78 -5.12 -18.22
C ASP A 78 11.89 -5.32 -16.99
N LEU A 79 11.53 -6.56 -16.68
CA LEU A 79 10.77 -6.93 -15.49
C LEU A 79 11.57 -6.64 -14.22
N LEU A 80 12.85 -7.04 -14.22
CA LEU A 80 13.75 -6.80 -13.09
C LEU A 80 13.88 -5.30 -12.78
N LYS A 81 14.02 -4.45 -13.81
CA LYS A 81 14.08 -3.00 -13.65
C LYS A 81 12.81 -2.45 -13.00
N SER A 82 11.63 -2.87 -13.48
CA SER A 82 10.34 -2.41 -12.94
C SER A 82 10.17 -2.78 -11.48
N VAL A 83 10.45 -4.04 -11.12
CA VAL A 83 10.28 -4.52 -9.73
C VAL A 83 11.34 -3.96 -8.80
N SER A 84 12.60 -3.87 -9.24
CA SER A 84 13.67 -3.27 -8.42
C SER A 84 13.42 -1.76 -8.15
N THR A 85 12.85 -1.05 -9.13
CA THR A 85 12.42 0.34 -8.93
C THR A 85 11.36 0.43 -7.84
N ALA A 86 10.35 -0.45 -7.89
CA ALA A 86 9.29 -0.49 -6.88
C ALA A 86 9.84 -0.79 -5.48
N VAL A 87 10.73 -1.77 -5.33
CA VAL A 87 11.34 -2.11 -4.03
C VAL A 87 12.15 -0.92 -3.47
N ARG A 88 12.89 -0.21 -4.31
CA ARG A 88 13.60 1.00 -3.89
C ARG A 88 12.63 2.07 -3.40
N GLU A 89 11.56 2.36 -4.15
CA GLU A 89 10.56 3.35 -3.79
C GLU A 89 9.81 2.96 -2.50
N MET A 90 9.49 1.67 -2.31
CA MET A 90 8.91 1.17 -1.07
C MET A 90 9.80 1.47 0.14
N SER A 91 11.09 1.21 0.03
CA SER A 91 12.06 1.50 1.08
C SER A 91 12.20 3.00 1.35
N GLU A 92 12.23 3.84 0.30
CA GLU A 92 12.22 5.31 0.44
C GLU A 92 10.94 5.80 1.14
N GLY A 93 9.78 5.23 0.80
CA GLY A 93 8.48 5.54 1.43
C GLY A 93 8.47 5.19 2.92
N GLU A 94 9.01 4.03 3.30
CA GLU A 94 9.11 3.61 4.70
C GLU A 94 10.03 4.54 5.50
N LEU A 95 11.21 4.87 4.97
CA LEU A 95 12.14 5.81 5.60
C LEU A 95 11.50 7.19 5.77
N LEU A 96 10.76 7.67 4.77
CA LEU A 96 10.03 8.94 4.85
C LEU A 96 8.95 8.89 5.92
N GLN A 97 8.17 7.80 6.00
CA GLN A 97 7.15 7.60 7.03
C GLN A 97 7.77 7.65 8.44
N ILE A 98 8.86 6.92 8.67
CA ILE A 98 9.58 6.90 9.96
C ILE A 98 10.09 8.30 10.33
N GLU A 99 10.67 9.03 9.39
CA GLU A 99 11.13 10.40 9.62
C GLU A 99 9.96 11.32 10.04
N LYS A 100 8.85 11.26 9.31
CA LYS A 100 7.70 12.14 9.51
C LYS A 100 6.87 11.78 10.73
N ALA A 101 6.74 10.51 11.08
CA ALA A 101 6.03 10.06 12.27
C ALA A 101 6.59 10.69 13.56
N ARG A 102 7.89 10.98 13.61
CA ARG A 102 8.52 11.63 14.79
C ARG A 102 8.02 13.04 15.05
N LYS A 103 7.65 13.80 13.99
CA LYS A 103 7.26 15.21 14.08
C LYS A 103 5.75 15.39 14.21
N LEU A 104 4.94 14.47 13.66
CA LEU A 104 3.47 14.57 13.51
C LEU A 104 3.04 15.87 12.79
N ASP A 105 3.81 16.30 11.80
CA ASP A 105 3.58 17.50 10.98
C ASP A 105 3.36 17.16 9.50
N ILE A 106 2.79 15.98 9.23
CA ILE A 106 2.56 15.48 7.87
C ILE A 106 1.46 16.32 7.21
N THR A 107 1.77 16.86 6.03
CA THR A 107 0.79 17.48 5.13
C THR A 107 0.12 16.42 4.26
N GLU A 108 -0.97 16.78 3.60
CA GLU A 108 -1.66 15.89 2.67
C GLU A 108 -0.75 15.44 1.53
N ASP A 109 0.05 16.34 0.95
CA ASP A 109 1.01 16.01 -0.12
C ASP A 109 2.05 14.98 0.35
N VAL A 110 2.56 15.13 1.56
CA VAL A 110 3.52 14.18 2.15
C VAL A 110 2.85 12.83 2.42
N TYR A 111 1.60 12.83 2.87
CA TYR A 111 0.83 11.60 3.01
C TYR A 111 0.70 10.85 1.68
N PHE A 112 0.29 11.56 0.61
CA PHE A 112 0.19 10.94 -0.71
C PHE A 112 1.54 10.44 -1.23
N ASP A 113 2.63 11.15 -1.01
CA ASP A 113 3.99 10.68 -1.37
C ASP A 113 4.35 9.39 -0.63
N ILE A 114 4.08 9.31 0.67
CA ILE A 114 4.31 8.11 1.49
C ILE A 114 3.51 6.92 0.97
N ILE A 115 2.19 7.04 0.81
CA ILE A 115 1.35 5.90 0.42
C ILE A 115 1.59 5.48 -1.04
N THR A 116 1.95 6.42 -1.90
CA THR A 116 2.33 6.12 -3.28
C THR A 116 3.59 5.27 -3.29
N LYS A 117 4.64 5.69 -2.60
CA LYS A 117 5.90 4.96 -2.53
C LYS A 117 5.78 3.64 -1.78
N LYS A 118 5.21 3.65 -0.57
CA LYS A 118 5.17 2.47 0.30
C LYS A 118 4.24 1.37 -0.21
N THR A 119 3.08 1.73 -0.77
CA THR A 119 2.03 0.76 -1.11
C THR A 119 1.73 0.73 -2.61
N ALA A 120 1.44 1.89 -3.23
CA ALA A 120 0.94 1.93 -4.59
C ALA A 120 1.98 1.53 -5.63
N THR A 121 3.27 1.81 -5.39
CA THR A 121 4.34 1.50 -6.33
C THR A 121 4.46 0.00 -6.64
N LEU A 122 4.23 -0.89 -5.66
CA LEU A 122 4.26 -2.34 -5.91
C LEU A 122 3.07 -2.77 -6.79
N ILE A 123 1.88 -2.25 -6.55
CA ILE A 123 0.69 -2.54 -7.37
C ILE A 123 0.88 -2.00 -8.79
N ALA A 124 1.48 -0.81 -8.90
CA ALA A 124 1.87 -0.22 -10.18
C ALA A 124 2.87 -1.11 -10.95
N ALA A 125 3.89 -1.62 -10.26
CA ALA A 125 4.85 -2.55 -10.84
C ALA A 125 4.18 -3.87 -11.28
N CYS A 126 3.26 -4.42 -10.49
CA CYS A 126 2.49 -5.62 -10.87
C CYS A 126 1.75 -5.40 -12.20
N CYS A 127 1.09 -4.25 -12.36
CA CYS A 127 0.36 -3.91 -13.59
C CYS A 127 1.31 -3.72 -14.78
N ALA A 128 2.41 -2.99 -14.59
CA ALA A 128 3.42 -2.77 -15.62
C ALA A 128 4.07 -4.08 -16.08
N VAL A 129 4.50 -4.92 -15.14
CA VAL A 129 5.11 -6.23 -15.42
C VAL A 129 4.17 -7.14 -16.21
N GLY A 130 2.85 -7.11 -15.90
CA GLY A 130 1.87 -7.85 -16.70
C GLY A 130 1.88 -7.43 -18.16
N PHE A 131 1.81 -6.13 -18.45
CA PHE A 131 1.86 -5.59 -19.81
C PHE A 131 3.20 -5.86 -20.49
N GLN A 132 4.34 -5.65 -19.82
CA GLN A 132 5.67 -5.95 -20.31
C GLN A 132 5.82 -7.42 -20.71
N SER A 133 5.34 -8.33 -19.86
CA SER A 133 5.45 -9.77 -20.11
C SER A 133 4.63 -10.26 -21.30
N ALA A 134 3.60 -9.53 -21.68
CA ALA A 134 2.75 -9.79 -22.84
C ALA A 134 3.20 -9.03 -24.11
N GLY A 135 4.33 -8.31 -24.05
CA GLY A 135 4.93 -7.63 -25.20
C GLY A 135 4.28 -6.30 -25.57
N ALA A 136 3.58 -5.64 -24.61
CA ALA A 136 3.01 -4.32 -24.82
C ALA A 136 4.11 -3.27 -25.05
N ASP A 137 3.79 -2.21 -25.80
CA ASP A 137 4.67 -1.08 -25.99
C ASP A 137 4.84 -0.23 -24.72
N ALA A 138 5.82 0.67 -24.72
CA ALA A 138 6.17 1.48 -23.57
C ALA A 138 5.03 2.40 -23.10
N GLU A 139 4.20 2.89 -24.03
CA GLU A 139 3.06 3.77 -23.72
C GLU A 139 1.99 2.98 -22.94
N MET A 140 1.66 1.78 -23.41
CA MET A 140 0.68 0.92 -22.75
C MET A 140 1.19 0.42 -21.39
N VAL A 141 2.48 0.10 -21.29
CA VAL A 141 3.11 -0.26 -20.01
C VAL A 141 3.00 0.89 -19.00
N GLU A 142 3.25 2.13 -19.42
CA GLU A 142 3.12 3.29 -18.53
C GLU A 142 1.66 3.54 -18.11
N LYS A 143 0.69 3.36 -19.00
CA LYS A 143 -0.74 3.42 -18.65
C LYS A 143 -1.10 2.35 -17.63
N ALA A 144 -0.58 1.13 -17.78
CA ALA A 144 -0.79 0.05 -16.81
C ALA A 144 -0.15 0.38 -15.45
N ARG A 145 1.04 0.97 -15.45
CA ARG A 145 1.71 1.44 -14.23
C ARG A 145 0.85 2.49 -13.50
N LEU A 146 0.40 3.52 -14.22
CA LEU A 146 -0.46 4.58 -13.67
C LEU A 146 -1.80 4.02 -13.15
N PHE A 147 -2.41 3.08 -13.88
CA PHE A 147 -3.60 2.38 -13.41
C PHE A 147 -3.36 1.71 -12.06
N GLY A 148 -2.30 0.91 -11.95
CA GLY A 148 -1.93 0.22 -10.71
C GLY A 148 -1.62 1.18 -9.57
N GLU A 149 -0.97 2.30 -9.84
CA GLU A 149 -0.70 3.36 -8.86
C GLU A 149 -1.98 3.94 -8.28
N LYS A 150 -2.96 4.31 -9.14
CA LYS A 150 -4.25 4.83 -8.69
C LYS A 150 -5.03 3.81 -7.85
N VAL A 151 -5.07 2.56 -8.28
CA VAL A 151 -5.68 1.47 -7.49
C VAL A 151 -5.00 1.30 -6.14
N GLY A 152 -3.66 1.35 -6.12
CA GLY A 152 -2.88 1.22 -4.88
C GLY A 152 -3.10 2.37 -3.89
N ILE A 153 -3.22 3.61 -4.38
CA ILE A 153 -3.54 4.76 -3.54
C ILE A 153 -4.97 4.61 -2.97
N ALA A 154 -5.95 4.27 -3.80
CA ALA A 154 -7.33 4.04 -3.33
C ALA A 154 -7.41 2.90 -2.31
N PHE A 155 -6.65 1.82 -2.53
CA PHE A 155 -6.52 0.70 -1.61
C PHE A 155 -5.99 1.15 -0.24
N GLN A 156 -4.93 1.96 -0.19
CA GLN A 156 -4.35 2.43 1.06
C GLN A 156 -5.30 3.38 1.81
N ILE A 157 -5.95 4.30 1.11
CA ILE A 157 -6.96 5.18 1.75
C ILE A 157 -8.09 4.34 2.36
N LYS A 158 -8.51 3.27 1.68
CA LYS A 158 -9.52 2.34 2.21
C LYS A 158 -9.03 1.63 3.47
N ASP A 159 -7.79 1.18 3.50
CA ASP A 159 -7.18 0.56 4.69
C ASP A 159 -7.14 1.54 5.87
N ASP A 160 -6.71 2.76 5.64
CA ASP A 160 -6.68 3.81 6.66
C ASP A 160 -8.07 4.11 7.24
N LEU A 161 -9.12 4.05 6.40
CA LEU A 161 -10.50 4.24 6.84
C LEU A 161 -10.99 3.14 7.78
N PHE A 162 -10.49 1.90 7.67
CA PHE A 162 -10.86 0.81 8.58
C PHE A 162 -10.43 1.07 10.02
N ASP A 163 -9.36 1.84 10.23
CA ASP A 163 -8.88 2.15 11.58
C ASP A 163 -9.85 3.03 12.39
N TYR A 164 -10.78 3.70 11.70
CA TYR A 164 -11.82 4.57 12.27
C TYR A 164 -13.23 3.94 12.27
N GLY A 165 -13.38 2.68 11.86
CA GLY A 165 -14.65 1.97 11.76
C GLY A 165 -15.38 1.78 13.08
N ASP A 166 -16.42 0.97 13.08
CA ASP A 166 -17.10 0.55 14.30
C ASP A 166 -16.53 -0.76 14.82
N ALA A 167 -16.47 -0.92 16.15
CA ALA A 167 -15.78 -2.02 16.85
C ALA A 167 -16.29 -3.45 16.55
N GLU A 168 -17.35 -3.58 15.75
CA GLU A 168 -17.96 -4.87 15.40
C GLU A 168 -17.16 -5.72 14.39
N ILE A 169 -16.08 -5.19 13.81
CA ILE A 169 -15.31 -5.86 12.73
C ILE A 169 -14.15 -6.73 13.25
N GLY A 170 -14.00 -6.87 14.57
CA GLY A 170 -13.05 -7.83 15.16
C GLY A 170 -11.56 -7.43 15.10
N LYS A 171 -11.22 -6.21 14.62
CA LYS A 171 -9.88 -5.62 14.75
C LYS A 171 -9.89 -4.54 15.83
N PRO A 172 -8.82 -4.42 16.66
CA PRO A 172 -8.69 -3.28 17.55
C PRO A 172 -8.63 -2.00 16.72
N LEU A 173 -9.48 -1.02 17.04
CA LEU A 173 -9.52 0.28 16.38
C LEU A 173 -8.34 1.15 16.82
N GLY A 174 -7.94 2.09 15.95
CA GLY A 174 -6.94 3.08 16.28
C GLY A 174 -5.51 2.53 16.34
N ILE A 175 -5.19 1.47 15.60
CA ILE A 175 -3.83 0.93 15.51
C ILE A 175 -2.90 1.99 14.91
N ASP A 176 -3.31 2.65 13.83
CA ASP A 176 -2.52 3.71 13.20
C ASP A 176 -2.29 4.91 14.14
N ILE A 177 -3.29 5.23 14.99
CA ILE A 177 -3.14 6.28 16.02
C ILE A 177 -2.10 5.86 17.06
N LYS A 178 -2.12 4.59 17.51
CA LYS A 178 -1.14 4.04 18.46
C LYS A 178 0.27 4.07 17.88
N GLU A 179 0.41 3.72 16.62
CA GLU A 179 1.67 3.76 15.88
C GLU A 179 2.07 5.18 15.44
N LYS A 180 1.27 6.20 15.81
CA LYS A 180 1.50 7.61 15.48
C LYS A 180 1.56 7.88 13.98
N LYS A 181 0.83 7.09 13.18
CA LYS A 181 0.67 7.31 11.76
C LYS A 181 -0.36 8.42 11.53
N MET A 182 0.00 9.34 10.65
CA MET A 182 -0.86 10.45 10.24
C MET A 182 -1.60 10.04 8.98
N THR A 183 -2.80 9.50 9.14
CA THR A 183 -3.67 9.07 8.03
C THR A 183 -4.48 10.23 7.46
N LEU A 184 -4.98 10.10 6.23
CA LEU A 184 -5.72 11.17 5.53
C LEU A 184 -6.90 11.72 6.33
N PRO A 185 -7.77 10.89 6.97
CA PRO A 185 -8.85 11.39 7.82
C PRO A 185 -8.36 12.30 8.95
N LEU A 186 -7.27 11.92 9.63
CA LEU A 186 -6.69 12.65 10.73
C LEU A 186 -6.04 13.97 10.26
N ILE A 187 -5.30 13.93 9.15
CA ILE A 187 -4.68 15.12 8.57
C ILE A 187 -5.74 16.17 8.24
N TYR A 188 -6.83 15.77 7.56
CA TYR A 188 -7.93 16.66 7.25
C TYR A 188 -8.57 17.24 8.52
N ALA A 189 -8.85 16.43 9.52
CA ALA A 189 -9.44 16.86 10.78
C ALA A 189 -8.56 17.90 11.50
N LEU A 190 -7.24 17.69 11.52
CA LEU A 190 -6.28 18.63 12.13
C LEU A 190 -6.09 19.93 11.33
N GLN A 191 -6.38 19.93 10.04
CA GLN A 191 -6.35 21.13 9.20
C GLN A 191 -7.63 21.96 9.34
N ASN A 192 -8.75 21.33 9.67
CA ASN A 192 -10.09 21.93 9.76
C ASN A 192 -10.57 22.15 11.21
N THR A 193 -9.65 22.38 12.13
CA THR A 193 -9.95 22.70 13.53
C THR A 193 -9.15 23.91 14.01
N ASP A 194 -9.54 24.48 15.15
CA ASP A 194 -8.79 25.58 15.76
C ASP A 194 -7.44 25.10 16.34
N THR A 195 -6.55 26.07 16.58
CA THR A 195 -5.18 25.82 17.05
C THR A 195 -5.14 25.11 18.41
N SER A 196 -6.11 25.35 19.29
CA SER A 196 -6.16 24.76 20.63
C SER A 196 -6.48 23.27 20.53
N ASN A 197 -7.55 22.93 19.80
CA ASN A 197 -7.94 21.55 19.55
C ASN A 197 -6.85 20.79 18.79
N LYS A 198 -6.25 21.41 17.77
CA LYS A 198 -5.12 20.80 17.06
C LYS A 198 -3.97 20.42 18.00
N LYS A 199 -3.54 21.32 18.88
CA LYS A 199 -2.48 21.06 19.86
C LYS A 199 -2.88 19.96 20.84
N TYR A 200 -4.12 19.97 21.29
CA TYR A 200 -4.63 18.96 22.20
C TYR A 200 -4.60 17.56 21.58
N ILE A 201 -5.17 17.40 20.39
CA ILE A 201 -5.18 16.09 19.69
C ILE A 201 -3.76 15.58 19.39
N ILE A 202 -2.88 16.46 18.94
CA ILE A 202 -1.47 16.10 18.72
C ILE A 202 -0.81 15.64 20.04
N GLN A 203 -1.14 16.29 21.18
CA GLN A 203 -0.63 15.86 22.47
C GLN A 203 -1.13 14.47 22.87
N LEU A 204 -2.42 14.17 22.65
CA LEU A 204 -2.97 12.84 22.90
C LEU A 204 -2.20 11.77 22.10
N ILE A 205 -2.02 12.00 20.79
CA ILE A 205 -1.29 11.05 19.93
C ILE A 205 0.17 10.89 20.37
N LYS A 206 0.84 11.97 20.79
CA LYS A 206 2.24 11.91 21.22
C LYS A 206 2.45 11.16 22.53
N LYS A 207 1.59 11.37 23.51
CA LYS A 207 1.83 10.99 24.91
C LYS A 207 0.90 9.92 25.44
N GLU A 208 -0.28 9.76 24.85
CA GLU A 208 -1.37 8.97 25.40
C GLU A 208 -1.95 7.97 24.37
N SER A 209 -1.18 7.67 23.30
CA SER A 209 -1.62 6.76 22.24
C SER A 209 -1.86 5.30 22.70
N GLU A 210 -1.35 4.90 23.87
CA GLU A 210 -1.61 3.57 24.45
C GLU A 210 -2.93 3.52 25.23
N ASP A 211 -3.48 4.66 25.66
CA ASP A 211 -4.77 4.72 26.35
C ASP A 211 -5.92 4.59 25.35
N SER A 212 -6.64 3.48 25.44
CA SER A 212 -7.78 3.20 24.54
C SER A 212 -8.90 4.24 24.61
N ASN A 213 -9.08 4.95 25.73
CA ASN A 213 -10.08 6.02 25.83
C ASN A 213 -9.62 7.25 25.06
N LYS A 214 -8.31 7.55 25.11
CA LYS A 214 -7.72 8.66 24.38
C LYS A 214 -7.70 8.40 22.86
N VAL A 215 -7.42 7.16 22.48
CA VAL A 215 -7.56 6.74 21.05
C VAL A 215 -8.99 6.92 20.57
N ARG A 216 -10.01 6.52 21.37
CA ARG A 216 -11.42 6.76 21.01
C ARG A 216 -11.76 8.24 20.90
N GLU A 217 -11.20 9.07 21.76
CA GLU A 217 -11.38 10.53 21.71
C GLU A 217 -10.85 11.10 20.38
N VAL A 218 -9.66 10.67 19.93
CA VAL A 218 -9.11 11.05 18.62
C VAL A 218 -10.01 10.56 17.47
N ILE A 219 -10.50 9.31 17.54
CA ILE A 219 -11.43 8.77 16.53
C ILE A 219 -12.71 9.61 16.45
N GLN A 220 -13.32 9.98 17.58
CA GLN A 220 -14.52 10.82 17.62
C GLN A 220 -14.26 12.22 17.07
N PHE A 221 -13.10 12.79 17.38
CA PHE A 221 -12.69 14.06 16.78
C PHE A 221 -12.62 13.97 15.26
N VAL A 222 -11.98 12.96 14.71
CA VAL A 222 -11.88 12.74 13.24
C VAL A 222 -13.27 12.56 12.61
N LYS A 223 -14.15 11.79 13.26
CA LYS A 223 -15.54 11.60 12.80
C LYS A 223 -16.32 12.91 12.80
N SER A 224 -16.25 13.67 13.88
CA SER A 224 -17.02 14.92 14.04
C SER A 224 -16.58 16.07 13.12
N THR A 225 -15.29 16.07 12.72
CA THR A 225 -14.73 17.09 11.81
C THR A 225 -14.88 16.76 10.34
N GLY A 226 -15.52 15.62 9.99
CA GLY A 226 -15.75 15.22 8.60
C GLY A 226 -14.55 14.56 7.92
N GLY A 227 -13.51 14.17 8.67
CA GLY A 227 -12.31 13.55 8.12
C GLY A 227 -12.60 12.27 7.33
N LEU A 228 -13.54 11.44 7.79
CA LEU A 228 -13.93 10.22 7.08
C LEU A 228 -14.64 10.50 5.75
N ALA A 229 -15.54 11.49 5.74
CA ALA A 229 -16.25 11.89 4.52
C ALA A 229 -15.27 12.42 3.46
N TYR A 230 -14.29 13.21 3.89
CA TYR A 230 -13.23 13.72 3.02
C TYR A 230 -12.40 12.59 2.41
N ALA A 231 -11.89 11.67 3.25
CA ALA A 231 -11.06 10.56 2.78
C ALA A 231 -11.84 9.62 1.84
N ASN A 232 -13.11 9.32 2.14
CA ASN A 232 -13.99 8.56 1.23
C ASN A 232 -14.16 9.27 -0.12
N LYS A 233 -14.37 10.59 -0.12
CA LYS A 233 -14.48 11.37 -1.35
C LYS A 233 -13.19 11.27 -2.18
N LYS A 234 -12.03 11.49 -1.56
CA LYS A 234 -10.73 11.37 -2.22
C LYS A 234 -10.46 9.97 -2.78
N MET A 235 -10.76 8.93 -2.02
CA MET A 235 -10.67 7.55 -2.48
C MET A 235 -11.50 7.31 -3.75
N ASN A 236 -12.75 7.77 -3.77
CA ASN A 236 -13.63 7.60 -4.93
C ASN A 236 -13.13 8.41 -6.14
N GLU A 237 -12.66 9.65 -5.95
CA GLU A 237 -12.06 10.46 -7.03
C GLU A 237 -10.89 9.71 -7.68
N ILE A 238 -9.98 9.14 -6.89
CA ILE A 238 -8.82 8.38 -7.38
C ILE A 238 -9.26 7.06 -8.06
N ALA A 239 -10.27 6.39 -7.52
CA ALA A 239 -10.83 5.18 -8.15
C ALA A 239 -11.44 5.50 -9.53
N GLU A 240 -12.10 6.64 -9.69
CA GLU A 240 -12.61 7.08 -11.01
C GLU A 240 -11.47 7.42 -11.98
N GLU A 241 -10.36 8.00 -11.51
CA GLU A 241 -9.16 8.17 -12.34
C GLU A 241 -8.62 6.80 -12.82
N ALA A 242 -8.58 5.79 -11.92
CA ALA A 242 -8.20 4.43 -12.32
C ALA A 242 -9.16 3.83 -13.36
N ARG A 243 -10.48 4.04 -13.22
CA ARG A 243 -11.48 3.58 -14.20
C ARG A 243 -11.29 4.26 -15.56
N ALA A 244 -10.99 5.55 -15.58
CA ALA A 244 -10.73 6.30 -16.80
C ALA A 244 -9.49 5.74 -17.54
N ILE A 245 -8.42 5.40 -16.83
CA ILE A 245 -7.24 4.76 -17.41
C ILE A 245 -7.61 3.36 -17.92
N LEU A 246 -8.31 2.55 -17.14
CA LEU A 246 -8.75 1.21 -17.50
C LEU A 246 -9.60 1.19 -18.77
N ALA A 247 -10.42 2.22 -18.99
CA ALA A 247 -11.24 2.34 -20.19
C ALA A 247 -10.41 2.46 -21.49
N THR A 248 -9.13 2.85 -21.38
CA THR A 248 -8.21 2.90 -22.54
C THR A 248 -7.60 1.55 -22.89
N PHE A 249 -7.74 0.51 -22.03
CA PHE A 249 -7.24 -0.83 -22.32
C PHE A 249 -8.16 -1.56 -23.29
N PRO A 250 -7.64 -2.53 -24.06
CA PRO A 250 -8.44 -3.35 -24.97
C PRO A 250 -9.63 -4.01 -24.24
N ALA A 251 -10.79 -4.04 -24.91
CA ALA A 251 -11.99 -4.69 -24.38
C ALA A 251 -11.76 -6.20 -24.23
N SER A 252 -11.91 -6.71 -23.01
CA SER A 252 -11.69 -8.12 -22.70
C SER A 252 -12.34 -8.49 -21.34
N GLU A 253 -12.52 -9.77 -21.06
CA GLU A 253 -12.95 -10.26 -19.75
C GLU A 253 -11.93 -9.88 -18.66
N TYR A 254 -10.65 -9.85 -18.98
CA TYR A 254 -9.58 -9.41 -18.08
C TYR A 254 -9.75 -7.95 -17.67
N ARG A 255 -10.07 -7.07 -18.64
CA ARG A 255 -10.37 -5.65 -18.32
C ARG A 255 -11.60 -5.51 -17.43
N ASN A 256 -12.64 -6.30 -17.67
CA ASN A 256 -13.84 -6.31 -16.83
C ASN A 256 -13.48 -6.74 -15.40
N SER A 257 -12.70 -7.82 -15.24
CA SER A 257 -12.22 -8.29 -13.93
C SER A 257 -11.36 -7.25 -13.20
N LEU A 258 -10.56 -6.45 -13.90
CA LEU A 258 -9.83 -5.32 -13.30
C LEU A 258 -10.80 -4.22 -12.83
N GLY A 259 -11.89 -3.98 -13.54
CA GLY A 259 -12.97 -3.08 -13.10
C GLY A 259 -13.66 -3.56 -11.84
N ASP A 260 -13.96 -4.87 -11.76
CA ASP A 260 -14.52 -5.49 -10.55
C ASP A 260 -13.56 -5.39 -9.37
N LEU A 261 -12.25 -5.54 -9.61
CA LEU A 261 -11.21 -5.38 -8.59
C LEU A 261 -11.17 -3.95 -8.02
N ILE A 262 -11.35 -2.91 -8.85
CA ILE A 262 -11.47 -1.53 -8.34
C ILE A 262 -12.67 -1.42 -7.41
N SER A 263 -13.85 -1.92 -7.84
CA SER A 263 -15.08 -1.89 -7.05
C SER A 263 -14.88 -2.61 -5.71
N TYR A 264 -14.34 -3.83 -5.76
CA TYR A 264 -14.01 -4.59 -4.56
C TYR A 264 -13.07 -3.83 -3.62
N THR A 265 -12.05 -3.16 -4.17
CA THR A 265 -11.06 -2.42 -3.37
C THR A 265 -11.70 -1.32 -2.54
N ILE A 266 -12.64 -0.55 -3.10
CA ILE A 266 -13.27 0.59 -2.41
C ILE A 266 -14.52 0.19 -1.60
N GLU A 267 -15.19 -0.91 -1.95
CA GLU A 267 -16.43 -1.35 -1.31
C GLU A 267 -16.23 -2.38 -0.20
N ARG A 268 -15.05 -3.04 -0.13
CA ARG A 268 -14.77 -4.05 0.89
C ARG A 268 -14.97 -3.52 2.31
N ASN A 269 -15.47 -4.40 3.17
CA ASN A 269 -15.74 -4.10 4.58
C ASN A 269 -14.71 -4.74 5.54
N LYS A 270 -13.76 -5.46 4.98
CA LYS A 270 -12.65 -6.15 5.71
C LYS A 270 -11.38 -6.14 4.86
#